data_7852dc60b348f551cd52f4d613e77b6a
#
_entry.id   7852dc60b348f551cd52f4d613e77b6a
#
_cell.length_a   1.000
_cell.length_b   1.000
_cell.length_c   1.000
_cell.angle_alpha   90.00
_cell.angle_beta   90.00
_cell.angle_gamma   90.00
#
_symmetry.space_group_name_H-M   'P 1'
#
loop_
_entity.id
_entity.type
_entity.pdbx_description
1 polymer ?
#
loop_
_entity_poly.entity_id
_entity_poly.type
_entity_poly.pdbx_seq_one_letter_code
_entity_poly.pdbx_strand_id
1 'polypeptide(L)'
;MRKLLRILLRCVSVVVALCLVLAGVIAYNHNRYKMPGENPRDSSVVAQQGDVESVTGNYLRGFYYPAHGTARPGTIVVFGGSEGSNNNDAARALQDQGYNVLGLYFFGQPGQQAELVKVPLDFFQEALDWLKQHQHQGPLTVLGVSKGAELVANLAVRYPEIDNIVVFTPSAYTYQGLGDYRNGASSSFTWKGEPVPYVPLRMPLRTTIRSILALPVSYRETYELSLAEAPDREAARIKIEEFA
;
A
#
# COMPACT_ATOMS: atom_id res chain seq x y z
N MET A 1 7.46 52.16 -24.99
CA MET A 1 7.77 50.78 -25.35
C MET A 1 9.07 50.24 -24.69
N ARG A 2 10.25 50.83 -24.88
CA ARG A 2 11.55 50.30 -24.34
C ARG A 2 11.61 50.19 -22.80
N LYS A 3 11.00 51.11 -22.02
CA LYS A 3 10.94 51.03 -20.54
C LYS A 3 10.08 49.87 -20.06
N LEU A 4 8.90 49.69 -20.68
CA LEU A 4 7.98 48.59 -20.32
C LEU A 4 8.61 47.22 -20.60
N LEU A 5 9.30 47.07 -21.73
CA LEU A 5 10.02 45.84 -22.07
C LEU A 5 11.13 45.51 -21.08
N ARG A 6 11.90 46.53 -20.61
CA ARG A 6 12.93 46.32 -19.58
C ARG A 6 12.34 45.89 -18.24
N ILE A 7 11.20 46.44 -17.83
CA ILE A 7 10.51 46.02 -16.61
C ILE A 7 10.04 44.59 -16.77
N LEU A 8 9.38 44.25 -17.87
CA LEU A 8 8.93 42.88 -18.15
C LEU A 8 10.08 41.87 -18.11
N LEU A 9 11.21 42.18 -18.77
CA LEU A 9 12.40 41.31 -18.75
C LEU A 9 12.96 41.13 -17.35
N ARG A 10 13.00 42.18 -16.53
CA ARG A 10 13.43 42.08 -15.12
C ARG A 10 12.46 41.18 -14.30
N CYS A 11 11.15 41.37 -14.46
CA CYS A 11 10.16 40.50 -13.78
C CYS A 11 10.34 39.04 -14.21
N VAL A 12 10.48 38.76 -15.49
CA VAL A 12 10.74 37.41 -16.01
C VAL A 12 12.03 36.84 -15.43
N SER A 13 13.13 37.62 -15.43
CA SER A 13 14.40 37.15 -14.86
C SER A 13 14.29 36.80 -13.36
N VAL A 14 13.56 37.60 -12.59
CA VAL A 14 13.33 37.33 -11.18
C VAL A 14 12.52 36.05 -11.00
N VAL A 15 11.44 35.87 -11.77
CA VAL A 15 10.62 34.65 -11.73
C VAL A 15 11.45 33.41 -12.09
N VAL A 16 12.26 33.50 -13.16
CA VAL A 16 13.14 32.38 -13.55
C VAL A 16 14.15 32.06 -12.45
N ALA A 17 14.77 33.08 -11.85
CA ALA A 17 15.71 32.86 -10.74
C ALA A 17 15.03 32.19 -9.54
N LEU A 18 13.82 32.60 -9.17
CA LEU A 18 13.04 31.97 -8.09
C LEU A 18 12.69 30.51 -8.41
N CYS A 19 12.29 30.22 -9.66
CA CYS A 19 12.02 28.85 -10.11
C CYS A 19 13.28 27.96 -10.04
N LEU A 20 14.43 28.48 -10.42
CA LEU A 20 15.71 27.76 -10.34
C LEU A 20 16.11 27.47 -8.88
N VAL A 21 15.95 28.45 -7.99
CA VAL A 21 16.20 28.26 -6.56
C VAL A 21 15.26 27.19 -5.99
N LEU A 22 13.97 27.27 -6.30
CA LEU A 22 12.98 26.30 -5.86
C LEU A 22 13.31 24.88 -6.37
N ALA A 23 13.65 24.75 -7.65
CA ALA A 23 14.07 23.48 -8.24
C ALA A 23 15.32 22.93 -7.55
N GLY A 24 16.29 23.79 -7.24
CA GLY A 24 17.49 23.41 -6.47
C GLY A 24 17.17 22.90 -5.06
N VAL A 25 16.25 23.58 -4.36
CA VAL A 25 15.78 23.15 -3.02
C VAL A 25 15.08 21.80 -3.10
N ILE A 26 14.19 21.60 -4.07
CA ILE A 26 13.49 20.32 -4.27
C ILE A 26 14.49 19.20 -4.58
N ALA A 27 15.43 19.43 -5.50
CA ALA A 27 16.44 18.44 -5.86
C ALA A 27 17.36 18.09 -4.67
N TYR A 28 17.78 19.08 -3.88
CA TYR A 28 18.55 18.87 -2.66
C TYR A 28 17.78 18.03 -1.64
N ASN A 29 16.53 18.39 -1.35
CA ASN A 29 15.69 17.65 -0.39
C ASN A 29 15.41 16.23 -0.88
N HIS A 30 15.08 16.06 -2.15
CA HIS A 30 14.85 14.74 -2.74
C HIS A 30 16.08 13.83 -2.57
N ASN A 31 17.27 14.34 -2.84
CA ASN A 31 18.49 13.54 -2.66
C ASN A 31 18.83 13.26 -1.19
N ARG A 32 18.60 14.25 -0.30
CA ARG A 32 18.87 14.12 1.13
C ARG A 32 17.93 13.15 1.85
N TYR A 33 16.66 13.12 1.45
CA TYR A 33 15.62 12.32 2.09
C TYR A 33 15.19 11.10 1.25
N LYS A 34 15.90 10.85 0.15
CA LYS A 34 15.70 9.63 -0.64
C LYS A 34 15.97 8.42 0.24
N MET A 35 14.98 7.55 0.37
CA MET A 35 15.20 6.27 1.02
C MET A 35 16.07 5.40 0.11
N PRO A 36 17.19 4.86 0.61
CA PRO A 36 17.94 3.85 -0.13
C PRO A 36 17.07 2.59 -0.21
N GLY A 37 16.99 2.00 -1.38
CA GLY A 37 16.26 0.74 -1.54
C GLY A 37 16.04 0.39 -3.02
N GLU A 38 15.90 -0.87 -3.26
CA GLU A 38 15.44 -1.46 -4.50
C GLU A 38 13.95 -1.11 -4.70
N ASN A 39 13.45 -1.26 -5.93
CA ASN A 39 12.02 -1.10 -6.18
C ASN A 39 11.24 -2.18 -5.41
N PRO A 40 10.40 -1.83 -4.42
CA PRO A 40 9.70 -2.83 -3.60
C PRO A 40 8.70 -3.68 -4.39
N ARG A 41 8.37 -3.25 -5.62
CA ARG A 41 7.49 -3.98 -6.55
C ARG A 41 8.26 -4.88 -7.51
N ASP A 42 9.58 -4.90 -7.45
CA ASP A 42 10.38 -5.75 -8.34
C ASP A 42 10.36 -7.20 -7.84
N SER A 43 9.43 -7.97 -8.37
CA SER A 43 9.30 -9.39 -8.04
C SER A 43 10.47 -10.25 -8.55
N SER A 44 11.28 -9.75 -9.49
CA SER A 44 12.44 -10.48 -10.00
C SER A 44 13.53 -10.68 -8.94
N VAL A 45 13.66 -9.70 -8.03
CA VAL A 45 14.60 -9.79 -6.89
C VAL A 45 14.22 -10.94 -5.96
N VAL A 46 12.93 -11.10 -5.67
CA VAL A 46 12.43 -12.19 -4.82
C VAL A 46 12.56 -13.53 -5.54
N ALA A 47 12.21 -13.60 -6.83
CA ALA A 47 12.30 -14.82 -7.64
C ALA A 47 13.72 -15.40 -7.73
N GLN A 48 14.76 -14.57 -7.61
CA GLN A 48 16.16 -15.00 -7.63
C GLN A 48 16.65 -15.61 -6.31
N GLN A 49 15.86 -15.59 -5.25
CA GLN A 49 16.29 -16.06 -3.92
C GLN A 49 16.31 -17.58 -3.75
N GLY A 50 15.95 -18.36 -4.77
CA GLY A 50 16.24 -19.79 -4.89
C GLY A 50 15.46 -20.76 -3.99
N ASP A 51 14.92 -20.31 -2.87
CA ASP A 51 14.17 -21.08 -1.86
C ASP A 51 12.71 -20.60 -1.69
N VAL A 52 12.19 -19.98 -2.73
CA VAL A 52 10.79 -19.54 -2.81
C VAL A 52 10.12 -20.07 -4.07
N GLU A 53 8.82 -20.26 -4.01
CA GLU A 53 8.01 -20.71 -5.13
C GLU A 53 7.12 -19.55 -5.61
N SER A 54 7.10 -19.30 -6.92
CA SER A 54 6.22 -18.28 -7.50
C SER A 54 4.77 -18.71 -7.42
N VAL A 55 3.92 -17.82 -6.93
CA VAL A 55 2.48 -18.04 -6.82
C VAL A 55 1.74 -17.09 -7.74
N THR A 56 0.97 -17.65 -8.68
CA THR A 56 0.24 -16.90 -9.69
C THR A 56 -1.18 -17.42 -9.87
N GLY A 57 -2.11 -16.53 -10.15
CA GLY A 57 -3.50 -16.82 -10.49
C GLY A 57 -4.02 -15.78 -11.48
N ASN A 58 -5.32 -15.55 -11.53
CA ASN A 58 -5.88 -14.49 -12.37
C ASN A 58 -5.41 -13.11 -11.88
N TYR A 59 -5.67 -12.81 -10.62
CA TYR A 59 -5.16 -11.60 -9.92
C TYR A 59 -4.03 -11.91 -8.95
N LEU A 60 -3.97 -13.12 -8.40
CA LEU A 60 -3.00 -13.55 -7.39
C LEU A 60 -1.58 -13.47 -7.92
N ARG A 61 -0.71 -12.74 -7.21
CA ARG A 61 0.73 -12.60 -7.48
C ARG A 61 1.49 -12.60 -6.16
N GLY A 62 2.54 -13.41 -6.08
CA GLY A 62 3.38 -13.48 -4.90
C GLY A 62 4.32 -14.65 -4.90
N PHE A 63 4.79 -14.99 -3.71
CA PHE A 63 5.71 -16.10 -3.48
C PHE A 63 5.31 -16.87 -2.23
N TYR A 64 5.50 -18.18 -2.33
CA TYR A 64 5.45 -19.07 -1.18
C TYR A 64 6.86 -19.31 -0.65
N TYR A 65 6.99 -19.20 0.64
CA TYR A 65 8.21 -19.38 1.42
C TYR A 65 8.01 -20.61 2.32
N PRO A 66 8.51 -21.80 1.91
CA PRO A 66 8.38 -22.99 2.73
C PRO A 66 9.20 -22.82 4.02
N ALA A 67 8.65 -23.31 5.12
CA ALA A 67 9.29 -23.23 6.44
C ALA A 67 10.70 -23.81 6.45
N HIS A 68 11.64 -23.11 7.07
CA HIS A 68 12.96 -23.67 7.33
C HIS A 68 12.92 -24.61 8.55
N GLY A 69 13.44 -25.82 8.40
CA GLY A 69 13.45 -26.83 9.47
C GLY A 69 12.09 -27.49 9.71
N THR A 70 11.73 -27.70 10.99
CA THR A 70 10.45 -28.30 11.34
C THR A 70 9.32 -27.26 11.20
N ALA A 71 8.40 -27.52 10.29
CA ALA A 71 7.29 -26.58 10.04
C ALA A 71 6.36 -26.48 11.27
N ARG A 72 6.03 -25.25 11.62
CA ARG A 72 4.96 -24.93 12.58
C ARG A 72 3.60 -25.11 11.91
N PRO A 73 2.54 -25.43 12.67
CA PRO A 73 1.21 -25.57 12.12
C PRO A 73 0.69 -24.21 11.60
N GLY A 74 -0.07 -24.26 10.52
CA GLY A 74 -0.70 -23.10 9.90
C GLY A 74 0.16 -22.41 8.84
N THR A 75 -0.42 -21.38 8.27
CA THR A 75 0.22 -20.53 7.24
C THR A 75 0.01 -19.06 7.55
N ILE A 76 1.02 -18.25 7.27
CA ILE A 76 0.93 -16.79 7.41
C ILE A 76 0.92 -16.17 6.03
N VAL A 77 -0.14 -15.45 5.69
CA VAL A 77 -0.19 -14.59 4.50
C VAL A 77 0.30 -13.21 4.88
N VAL A 78 1.25 -12.64 4.14
CA VAL A 78 1.80 -11.31 4.43
C VAL A 78 1.60 -10.35 3.27
N PHE A 79 1.29 -9.10 3.62
CA PHE A 79 1.14 -7.98 2.69
C PHE A 79 2.02 -6.81 3.13
N GLY A 80 2.64 -6.14 2.16
CA GLY A 80 3.28 -4.84 2.36
C GLY A 80 2.27 -3.70 2.52
N GLY A 81 2.71 -2.48 2.34
CA GLY A 81 1.89 -1.28 2.45
C GLY A 81 1.62 -0.60 1.10
N SER A 82 1.54 0.72 1.13
CA SER A 82 1.30 1.56 -0.06
C SER A 82 2.47 1.58 -1.05
N GLU A 83 3.62 1.05 -0.67
CA GLU A 83 4.78 0.86 -1.55
C GLU A 83 4.55 -0.27 -2.56
N GLY A 84 3.62 -1.20 -2.27
CA GLY A 84 3.21 -2.29 -3.16
C GLY A 84 4.16 -3.49 -3.14
N SER A 85 4.85 -3.74 -2.01
CA SER A 85 5.66 -4.95 -1.82
C SER A 85 4.82 -6.15 -1.40
N ASN A 86 5.41 -7.34 -1.52
CA ASN A 86 4.91 -8.57 -0.91
C ASN A 86 5.41 -8.78 0.53
N ASN A 87 6.03 -7.76 1.13
CA ASN A 87 6.63 -7.79 2.46
C ASN A 87 7.68 -8.91 2.63
N ASN A 88 8.59 -9.01 1.67
CA ASN A 88 9.61 -10.05 1.61
C ASN A 88 10.43 -10.21 2.91
N ASP A 89 10.79 -9.09 3.55
CA ASP A 89 11.58 -9.13 4.78
C ASP A 89 10.83 -9.82 5.92
N ALA A 90 9.54 -9.50 6.09
CA ALA A 90 8.71 -10.18 7.08
C ALA A 90 8.48 -11.64 6.70
N ALA A 91 8.25 -11.95 5.41
CA ALA A 91 8.10 -13.31 4.93
C ALA A 91 9.33 -14.17 5.25
N ARG A 92 10.53 -13.66 4.99
CA ARG A 92 11.80 -14.32 5.30
C ARG A 92 12.00 -14.54 6.81
N ALA A 93 11.78 -13.50 7.60
CA ALA A 93 11.91 -13.60 9.05
C ALA A 93 10.99 -14.67 9.65
N LEU A 94 9.77 -14.80 9.12
CA LEU A 94 8.80 -15.80 9.55
C LEU A 94 9.18 -17.20 9.04
N GLN A 95 9.66 -17.33 7.80
CA GLN A 95 10.20 -18.56 7.22
C GLN A 95 11.32 -19.12 8.11
N ASP A 96 12.26 -18.27 8.50
CA ASP A 96 13.38 -18.64 9.38
C ASP A 96 12.93 -19.10 10.77
N GLN A 97 11.74 -18.64 11.22
CA GLN A 97 11.11 -19.10 12.46
C GLN A 97 10.30 -20.40 12.30
N GLY A 98 10.33 -21.01 11.10
CA GLY A 98 9.65 -22.25 10.81
C GLY A 98 8.18 -22.11 10.41
N TYR A 99 7.74 -20.94 9.96
CA TYR A 99 6.40 -20.79 9.40
C TYR A 99 6.40 -20.98 7.88
N ASN A 100 5.33 -21.58 7.37
CA ASN A 100 4.99 -21.47 5.96
C ASN A 100 4.40 -20.09 5.70
N VAL A 101 4.93 -19.37 4.73
CA VAL A 101 4.50 -17.99 4.47
C VAL A 101 4.10 -17.80 3.01
N LEU A 102 3.02 -17.07 2.78
CA LEU A 102 2.57 -16.65 1.46
C LEU A 102 2.69 -15.12 1.37
N GLY A 103 3.77 -14.64 0.76
CA GLY A 103 4.03 -13.20 0.55
C GLY A 103 3.36 -12.69 -0.72
N LEU A 104 2.28 -11.91 -0.58
CA LEU A 104 1.43 -11.52 -1.69
C LEU A 104 1.54 -10.02 -2.04
N TYR A 105 1.59 -9.75 -3.33
CA TYR A 105 1.31 -8.43 -3.89
C TYR A 105 -0.21 -8.25 -4.02
N PHE A 106 -0.73 -7.10 -3.68
CA PHE A 106 -2.16 -6.81 -3.88
C PHE A 106 -2.40 -5.73 -4.95
N PHE A 107 -1.35 -5.11 -5.47
CA PHE A 107 -1.35 -4.25 -6.65
C PHE A 107 0.06 -4.11 -7.21
N GLY A 108 0.16 -3.57 -8.44
CA GLY A 108 1.43 -3.18 -9.06
C GLY A 108 2.12 -4.27 -9.88
N GLN A 109 1.63 -5.50 -9.87
CA GLN A 109 2.17 -6.61 -10.68
C GLN A 109 1.41 -6.78 -11.99
N PRO A 110 1.99 -7.48 -12.98
CA PRO A 110 1.28 -7.79 -14.23
C PRO A 110 -0.05 -8.49 -13.97
N GLY A 111 -1.13 -7.95 -14.52
CA GLY A 111 -2.50 -8.45 -14.33
C GLY A 111 -3.22 -7.91 -13.09
N GLN A 112 -2.53 -7.11 -12.26
CA GLN A 112 -3.13 -6.40 -11.14
C GLN A 112 -3.42 -4.92 -11.48
N GLN A 113 -4.13 -4.23 -10.59
CA GLN A 113 -4.23 -2.77 -10.63
C GLN A 113 -2.82 -2.17 -10.56
N ALA A 114 -2.51 -1.22 -11.45
CA ALA A 114 -1.19 -0.58 -11.48
C ALA A 114 -0.91 0.25 -10.22
N GLU A 115 -1.97 0.75 -9.60
CA GLU A 115 -1.96 1.61 -8.42
C GLU A 115 -2.90 1.07 -7.35
N LEU A 116 -2.76 1.56 -6.13
CA LEU A 116 -3.61 1.21 -5.00
C LEU A 116 -5.00 1.88 -5.12
N VAL A 117 -5.72 1.54 -6.15
CA VAL A 117 -7.06 2.06 -6.47
C VAL A 117 -7.93 0.93 -6.95
N LYS A 118 -9.09 0.73 -6.31
CA LYS A 118 -10.07 -0.30 -6.67
C LYS A 118 -9.48 -1.71 -6.72
N VAL A 119 -8.56 -2.03 -5.81
CA VAL A 119 -8.02 -3.39 -5.67
C VAL A 119 -9.16 -4.34 -5.28
N PRO A 120 -9.43 -5.40 -6.05
CA PRO A 120 -10.53 -6.31 -5.76
C PRO A 120 -10.20 -7.19 -4.55
N LEU A 121 -10.93 -7.06 -3.43
CA LEU A 121 -10.75 -7.93 -2.27
C LEU A 121 -11.03 -9.41 -2.60
N ASP A 122 -11.81 -9.64 -3.64
CA ASP A 122 -12.18 -10.98 -4.14
C ASP A 122 -10.94 -11.82 -4.54
N PHE A 123 -9.80 -11.19 -4.84
CA PHE A 123 -8.57 -11.92 -5.17
C PHE A 123 -8.10 -12.84 -4.05
N PHE A 124 -8.48 -12.56 -2.79
CA PHE A 124 -8.06 -13.38 -1.67
C PHE A 124 -8.65 -14.80 -1.74
N GLN A 125 -9.77 -14.97 -2.43
CA GLN A 125 -10.30 -16.32 -2.71
C GLN A 125 -9.29 -17.17 -3.49
N GLU A 126 -8.56 -16.58 -4.45
CA GLU A 126 -7.51 -17.30 -5.18
C GLU A 126 -6.37 -17.75 -4.23
N ALA A 127 -6.04 -16.96 -3.19
CA ALA A 127 -5.06 -17.36 -2.18
C ALA A 127 -5.57 -18.52 -1.33
N LEU A 128 -6.84 -18.50 -0.91
CA LEU A 128 -7.47 -19.60 -0.19
C LEU A 128 -7.52 -20.89 -1.01
N ASP A 129 -7.88 -20.78 -2.26
CA ASP A 129 -7.94 -21.93 -3.20
C ASP A 129 -6.53 -22.50 -3.41
N TRP A 130 -5.51 -21.64 -3.54
CA TRP A 130 -4.12 -22.06 -3.64
C TRP A 130 -3.67 -22.82 -2.39
N LEU A 131 -3.95 -22.29 -1.20
CA LEU A 131 -3.63 -22.93 0.07
C LEU A 131 -4.30 -24.31 0.18
N LYS A 132 -5.57 -24.41 -0.22
CA LYS A 132 -6.32 -25.66 -0.20
C LYS A 132 -5.71 -26.69 -1.18
N GLN A 133 -5.34 -26.27 -2.38
CA GLN A 133 -4.72 -27.17 -3.39
C GLN A 133 -3.34 -27.70 -2.91
N HIS A 134 -2.61 -26.90 -2.14
CA HIS A 134 -1.33 -27.28 -1.56
C HIS A 134 -1.46 -27.94 -0.19
N GLN A 135 -2.67 -28.32 0.21
CA GLN A 135 -2.98 -29.05 1.45
C GLN A 135 -2.45 -28.37 2.72
N HIS A 136 -2.36 -27.03 2.73
CA HIS A 136 -2.04 -26.31 3.94
C HIS A 136 -3.10 -26.52 5.01
N GLN A 137 -2.65 -26.90 6.21
CA GLN A 137 -3.52 -27.23 7.36
C GLN A 137 -3.15 -26.35 8.54
N GLY A 138 -4.12 -26.20 9.47
CA GLY A 138 -3.96 -25.40 10.67
C GLY A 138 -4.40 -23.95 10.47
N PRO A 139 -4.14 -23.08 11.44
CA PRO A 139 -4.67 -21.73 11.43
C PRO A 139 -4.10 -20.87 10.31
N LEU A 140 -4.97 -20.07 9.70
CA LEU A 140 -4.63 -19.06 8.74
C LEU A 140 -4.46 -17.70 9.43
N THR A 141 -3.24 -17.19 9.44
CA THR A 141 -2.94 -15.84 9.95
C THR A 141 -2.68 -14.90 8.78
N VAL A 142 -3.26 -13.72 8.80
CA VAL A 142 -2.99 -12.70 7.78
C VAL A 142 -2.34 -11.48 8.41
N LEU A 143 -1.18 -11.07 7.86
CA LEU A 143 -0.37 -9.97 8.36
C LEU A 143 -0.32 -8.84 7.34
N GLY A 144 -0.48 -7.60 7.79
CA GLY A 144 -0.37 -6.42 6.93
C GLY A 144 0.20 -5.19 7.63
N VAL A 145 0.83 -4.33 6.82
CA VAL A 145 1.44 -3.08 7.28
C VAL A 145 0.80 -1.89 6.59
N SER A 146 0.45 -0.83 7.31
CA SER A 146 -0.09 0.42 6.75
C SER A 146 -1.33 0.15 5.86
N LYS A 147 -1.28 0.42 4.56
CA LYS A 147 -2.37 0.08 3.61
C LYS A 147 -2.61 -1.44 3.49
N GLY A 148 -1.61 -2.26 3.72
CA GLY A 148 -1.80 -3.71 3.89
C GLY A 148 -2.54 -4.08 5.17
N ALA A 149 -2.36 -3.32 6.26
CA ALA A 149 -3.15 -3.51 7.47
C ALA A 149 -4.64 -3.15 7.26
N GLU A 150 -4.92 -2.10 6.48
CA GLU A 150 -6.27 -1.74 6.04
C GLU A 150 -6.88 -2.83 5.14
N LEU A 151 -6.08 -3.40 4.23
CA LEU A 151 -6.47 -4.57 3.43
C LEU A 151 -6.84 -5.75 4.32
N VAL A 152 -5.95 -6.14 5.25
CA VAL A 152 -6.15 -7.28 6.16
C VAL A 152 -7.43 -7.13 6.98
N ALA A 153 -7.68 -5.96 7.54
CA ALA A 153 -8.92 -5.68 8.28
C ALA A 153 -10.16 -5.83 7.39
N ASN A 154 -10.08 -5.38 6.12
CA ASN A 154 -11.17 -5.54 5.16
C ASN A 154 -11.37 -7.00 4.72
N LEU A 155 -10.30 -7.80 4.64
CA LEU A 155 -10.39 -9.23 4.35
C LEU A 155 -11.00 -10.00 5.53
N ALA A 156 -10.55 -9.71 6.76
CA ALA A 156 -10.99 -10.40 7.97
C ALA A 156 -12.52 -10.37 8.18
N VAL A 157 -13.16 -9.24 7.90
CA VAL A 157 -14.63 -9.11 8.00
C VAL A 157 -15.41 -9.75 6.84
N ARG A 158 -14.71 -10.37 5.87
CA ARG A 158 -15.33 -10.96 4.66
C ARG A 158 -15.01 -12.43 4.47
N TYR A 159 -13.90 -12.88 5.03
CA TYR A 159 -13.38 -14.24 4.87
C TYR A 159 -13.29 -14.93 6.23
N PRO A 160 -14.29 -15.74 6.58
CA PRO A 160 -14.33 -16.46 7.86
C PRO A 160 -13.23 -17.54 7.98
N GLU A 161 -12.52 -17.82 6.90
CA GLU A 161 -11.38 -18.74 6.87
C GLU A 161 -10.12 -18.14 7.53
N ILE A 162 -10.11 -16.82 7.79
CA ILE A 162 -9.02 -16.15 8.49
C ILE A 162 -9.20 -16.36 10.01
N ASP A 163 -8.28 -17.09 10.63
CA ASP A 163 -8.33 -17.35 12.08
C ASP A 163 -7.69 -16.22 12.89
N ASN A 164 -6.64 -15.60 12.36
CA ASN A 164 -5.89 -14.56 13.07
C ASN A 164 -5.47 -13.42 12.14
N ILE A 165 -5.40 -12.21 12.68
CA ILE A 165 -4.78 -11.07 11.99
C ILE A 165 -3.67 -10.46 12.82
N VAL A 166 -2.63 -9.97 12.12
CA VAL A 166 -1.54 -9.17 12.68
C VAL A 166 -1.43 -7.89 11.86
N VAL A 167 -1.67 -6.76 12.49
CA VAL A 167 -1.73 -5.47 11.78
C VAL A 167 -0.79 -4.45 12.40
N PHE A 168 0.08 -3.88 11.55
CA PHE A 168 0.99 -2.81 11.93
C PHE A 168 0.47 -1.48 11.38
N THR A 169 0.37 -0.47 12.24
CA THR A 169 -0.20 0.85 11.92
C THR A 169 -1.59 0.76 11.28
N PRO A 170 -2.56 0.07 11.92
CA PRO A 170 -3.88 -0.18 11.38
C PRO A 170 -4.73 1.09 11.31
N SER A 171 -5.79 1.01 10.51
CA SER A 171 -6.90 1.96 10.51
C SER A 171 -8.22 1.24 10.80
N ALA A 172 -9.11 1.89 11.54
CA ALA A 172 -10.49 1.44 11.72
C ALA A 172 -11.39 1.81 10.52
N TYR A 173 -10.85 2.48 9.52
CA TYR A 173 -11.60 2.97 8.35
C TYR A 173 -10.87 2.60 7.07
N THR A 174 -11.65 2.31 6.03
CA THR A 174 -11.12 2.26 4.66
C THR A 174 -10.95 3.68 4.15
N TYR A 175 -9.78 4.01 3.63
CA TYR A 175 -9.49 5.32 3.06
C TYR A 175 -9.44 5.27 1.52
N GLN A 176 -9.46 6.45 0.95
CA GLN A 176 -9.22 6.68 -0.47
C GLN A 176 -7.98 5.93 -0.96
N GLY A 177 -8.07 5.39 -2.15
CA GLY A 177 -6.95 4.79 -2.87
C GLY A 177 -5.84 5.80 -3.15
N LEU A 178 -4.62 5.29 -3.42
CA LEU A 178 -3.44 6.09 -3.72
C LEU A 178 -3.03 5.86 -5.17
N GLY A 179 -3.29 6.84 -6.02
CA GLY A 179 -3.01 6.74 -7.45
C GLY A 179 -3.34 8.02 -8.22
N ASP A 180 -3.54 7.90 -9.51
CA ASP A 180 -3.87 9.03 -10.38
C ASP A 180 -5.29 9.55 -10.14
N TYR A 181 -5.38 10.74 -9.60
CA TYR A 181 -6.64 11.40 -9.24
C TYR A 181 -7.29 12.21 -10.37
N ARG A 182 -6.80 12.13 -11.60
CA ARG A 182 -7.39 12.84 -12.76
C ARG A 182 -8.86 12.48 -12.97
N ASN A 183 -9.26 11.27 -12.60
CA ASN A 183 -10.64 10.78 -12.68
C ASN A 183 -11.40 10.87 -11.35
N GLY A 184 -10.92 11.68 -10.42
CA GLY A 184 -11.53 11.86 -9.10
C GLY A 184 -11.06 10.85 -8.04
N ALA A 185 -11.54 11.04 -6.82
CA ALA A 185 -11.24 10.14 -5.71
C ALA A 185 -11.97 8.79 -5.87
N SER A 186 -11.29 7.71 -5.52
CA SER A 186 -11.84 6.34 -5.53
C SER A 186 -11.42 5.59 -4.29
N SER A 187 -12.16 4.54 -3.93
CA SER A 187 -11.78 3.62 -2.86
C SER A 187 -10.45 2.92 -3.15
N SER A 188 -9.71 2.57 -2.11
CA SER A 188 -8.59 1.64 -2.23
C SER A 188 -9.05 0.28 -2.75
N PHE A 189 -10.24 -0.16 -2.38
CA PHE A 189 -10.72 -1.53 -2.59
C PHE A 189 -12.08 -1.60 -3.25
N THR A 190 -12.34 -2.74 -3.92
CA THR A 190 -13.68 -3.16 -4.34
C THR A 190 -14.02 -4.51 -3.68
N TRP A 191 -15.32 -4.78 -3.54
CA TRP A 191 -15.85 -6.07 -3.12
C TRP A 191 -16.99 -6.46 -4.04
N LYS A 192 -16.88 -7.62 -4.69
CA LYS A 192 -17.85 -8.10 -5.71
C LYS A 192 -18.11 -7.05 -6.80
N GLY A 193 -17.04 -6.36 -7.22
CA GLY A 193 -17.08 -5.33 -8.24
C GLY A 193 -17.50 -3.93 -7.76
N GLU A 194 -18.09 -3.80 -6.57
CA GLU A 194 -18.53 -2.52 -6.02
C GLU A 194 -17.45 -1.87 -5.16
N PRO A 195 -17.29 -0.53 -5.22
CA PRO A 195 -16.37 0.17 -4.36
C PRO A 195 -16.70 -0.01 -2.87
N VAL A 196 -15.71 -0.41 -2.07
CA VAL A 196 -15.85 -0.38 -0.60
C VAL A 196 -16.01 1.08 -0.17
N PRO A 197 -16.98 1.43 0.70
CA PRO A 197 -17.10 2.77 1.24
C PRO A 197 -15.79 3.25 1.87
N TYR A 198 -15.44 4.51 1.67
CA TYR A 198 -14.13 5.02 2.06
C TYR A 198 -14.17 6.48 2.52
N VAL A 199 -13.19 6.86 3.32
CA VAL A 199 -12.92 8.24 3.73
C VAL A 199 -12.08 8.92 2.65
N PRO A 200 -12.57 9.99 2.00
CA PRO A 200 -11.77 10.77 1.05
C PRO A 200 -10.59 11.45 1.75
N LEU A 201 -9.40 11.40 1.14
CA LEU A 201 -8.22 12.05 1.70
C LEU A 201 -8.29 13.58 1.54
N ARG A 202 -8.03 14.28 2.64
CA ARG A 202 -7.93 15.74 2.73
C ARG A 202 -6.52 16.11 3.18
N MET A 203 -5.77 16.73 2.28
CA MET A 203 -4.38 17.05 2.53
C MET A 203 -4.26 18.47 3.10
N PRO A 204 -3.77 18.65 4.34
CA PRO A 204 -3.53 19.98 4.90
C PRO A 204 -2.55 20.77 4.04
N LEU A 205 -2.73 22.10 3.96
CA LEU A 205 -1.86 22.97 3.15
C LEU A 205 -0.38 22.80 3.54
N ARG A 206 -0.09 22.69 4.83
CA ARG A 206 1.26 22.46 5.34
C ARG A 206 1.87 21.16 4.79
N THR A 207 1.11 20.08 4.81
CA THR A 207 1.51 18.77 4.28
C THR A 207 1.72 18.85 2.77
N THR A 208 0.84 19.54 2.04
CA THR A 208 0.96 19.80 0.60
C THR A 208 2.26 20.56 0.27
N ILE A 209 2.55 21.66 0.98
CA ILE A 209 3.78 22.44 0.78
C ILE A 209 5.03 21.59 1.05
N ARG A 210 5.04 20.82 2.14
CA ARG A 210 6.17 19.94 2.47
C ARG A 210 6.38 18.88 1.39
N SER A 211 5.30 18.29 0.88
CA SER A 211 5.35 17.30 -0.21
C SER A 211 5.92 17.91 -1.50
N ILE A 212 5.48 19.11 -1.89
CA ILE A 212 6.00 19.83 -3.07
C ILE A 212 7.51 20.11 -2.92
N LEU A 213 7.96 20.45 -1.71
CA LEU A 213 9.37 20.72 -1.42
C LEU A 213 10.19 19.44 -1.20
N ALA A 214 9.64 18.26 -1.42
CA ALA A 214 10.28 16.96 -1.15
C ALA A 214 10.83 16.85 0.29
N LEU A 215 10.15 17.43 1.26
CA LEU A 215 10.46 17.31 2.68
C LEU A 215 9.74 16.09 3.30
N PRO A 216 10.27 15.48 4.37
CA PRO A 216 9.56 14.42 5.09
C PRO A 216 8.17 14.85 5.53
N VAL A 217 7.17 14.02 5.27
CA VAL A 217 5.76 14.29 5.54
C VAL A 217 5.26 13.31 6.60
N SER A 218 4.54 13.81 7.61
CA SER A 218 3.70 12.99 8.47
C SER A 218 2.28 13.00 7.93
N TYR A 219 1.73 11.84 7.66
CA TYR A 219 0.35 11.71 7.18
C TYR A 219 -0.68 11.73 8.31
N ARG A 220 -0.28 11.80 9.57
CA ARG A 220 -1.19 11.81 10.71
C ARG A 220 -2.24 12.92 10.59
N GLU A 221 -1.80 14.17 10.35
CA GLU A 221 -2.71 15.31 10.18
C GLU A 221 -3.66 15.12 8.98
N THR A 222 -3.17 14.48 7.91
CA THR A 222 -4.00 14.14 6.73
C THR A 222 -5.12 13.18 7.10
N TYR A 223 -4.81 12.11 7.83
CA TYR A 223 -5.83 11.14 8.26
C TYR A 223 -6.82 11.74 9.27
N GLU A 224 -6.34 12.49 10.26
CA GLU A 224 -7.18 13.18 11.26
C GLU A 224 -8.15 14.17 10.58
N LEU A 225 -7.65 15.03 9.68
CA LEU A 225 -8.47 15.98 8.93
C LEU A 225 -9.48 15.25 8.02
N SER A 226 -9.02 14.24 7.29
CA SER A 226 -9.88 13.46 6.40
C SER A 226 -11.05 12.83 7.14
N LEU A 227 -10.79 12.26 8.31
CA LEU A 227 -11.81 11.65 9.15
C LEU A 227 -12.78 12.69 9.75
N ALA A 228 -12.27 13.86 10.15
CA ALA A 228 -13.09 14.94 10.67
C ALA A 228 -14.04 15.53 9.61
N GLU A 229 -13.61 15.58 8.35
CA GLU A 229 -14.38 16.15 7.22
C GLU A 229 -15.12 15.08 6.38
N ALA A 230 -15.04 13.81 6.76
CA ALA A 230 -15.69 12.74 6.01
C ALA A 230 -17.23 12.90 6.08
N PRO A 231 -17.91 12.93 4.93
CA PRO A 231 -19.37 13.11 4.88
C PRO A 231 -20.12 11.90 5.47
N ASP A 232 -19.60 10.71 5.31
CA ASP A 232 -20.15 9.46 5.87
C ASP A 232 -19.01 8.54 6.31
N ARG A 233 -18.38 8.86 7.43
CA ARG A 233 -17.30 8.07 7.99
C ARG A 233 -17.77 6.70 8.51
N GLU A 234 -19.02 6.60 8.98
CA GLU A 234 -19.54 5.34 9.52
C GLU A 234 -19.72 4.29 8.42
N ALA A 235 -20.09 4.68 7.20
CA ALA A 235 -20.09 3.75 6.07
C ALA A 235 -18.70 3.23 5.70
N ALA A 236 -17.65 4.02 5.94
CA ALA A 236 -16.26 3.64 5.67
C ALA A 236 -15.60 2.88 6.83
N ARG A 237 -16.29 2.71 7.96
CA ARG A 237 -15.77 2.01 9.13
C ARG A 237 -15.64 0.50 8.84
N ILE A 238 -14.50 -0.05 9.14
CA ILE A 238 -14.28 -1.50 9.07
C ILE A 238 -14.78 -2.10 10.38
N LYS A 239 -15.82 -2.93 10.30
CA LYS A 239 -16.46 -3.53 11.47
C LYS A 239 -15.64 -4.72 11.99
N ILE A 240 -14.40 -4.45 12.38
CA ILE A 240 -13.44 -5.47 12.81
C ILE A 240 -13.93 -6.23 14.07
N GLU A 241 -14.85 -5.66 14.84
CA GLU A 241 -15.53 -6.31 15.94
C GLU A 241 -16.41 -7.49 15.51
N GLU A 242 -16.72 -7.61 14.22
CA GLU A 242 -17.43 -8.75 13.64
C GLU A 242 -16.47 -9.91 13.29
N PHE A 243 -15.16 -9.66 13.40
CA PHE A 243 -14.11 -10.67 13.29
C PHE A 243 -13.90 -11.31 14.67
N ALA A 244 -14.64 -12.32 15.01
CA ALA A 244 -14.52 -13.04 16.28
C ALA A 244 -14.87 -14.53 16.13
#